data_700c5d5f3e06bc1f29bcc2df75986d24
#
_entry.id   700c5d5f3e06bc1f29bcc2df75986d24
#
_cell.length_a   1.000
_cell.length_b   1.000
_cell.length_c   1.000
_cell.angle_alpha   90.00
_cell.angle_beta   90.00
_cell.angle_gamma   90.00
#
_symmetry.space_group_name_H-M   'P 1'
#
loop_
_entity.id
_entity.type
_entity.pdbx_description
1 polymer ?
#
loop_
_entity_poly.entity_id
_entity_poly.type
_entity_poly.pdbx_seq_one_letter_code
_entity_poly.pdbx_strand_id
1 'polypeptide(L)'
;MVKKHKNLTVGEILKRFIFITIGAILMAVALEIFLVPNEIIDGGITGISIVLSSITPINLGVFLFIINLPFLFIGYKQIGKTFAFSTLYGIVVLSVATTFLHHVDPFTNEKILAVLFGGLVLGLGVGLVIRYGGALDGTEIVAILLSKKLRMPVGQIIMIINVFIFITAGFVFGADSAMYSIFSYYIAAKVMDIVVEGLDESKSVTIISNEYEEISNAIMQRLGRSTTMIYAKGGYSKEDTEMIYCVITRLEIAKLKTVVQEIDKNAFISIQNVADVLGGSMAKSDIH
;
A
#
# COMPACT_ATOMS: atom_id res chain seq x y z
N MET A 1 -5.14 -28.84 2.94
CA MET A 1 -3.73 -28.72 3.41
C MET A 1 -3.66 -27.59 4.43
N VAL A 2 -3.45 -27.92 5.69
CA VAL A 2 -3.37 -26.98 6.82
C VAL A 2 -2.07 -26.20 6.67
N LYS A 3 -2.13 -24.88 6.41
CA LYS A 3 -0.96 -24.01 6.43
C LYS A 3 -0.37 -24.02 7.85
N LYS A 4 0.78 -24.67 8.01
CA LYS A 4 1.60 -24.61 9.21
C LYS A 4 1.83 -23.14 9.57
N HIS A 5 1.35 -22.68 10.73
CA HIS A 5 1.69 -21.37 11.28
C HIS A 5 3.22 -21.32 11.46
N LYS A 6 3.88 -20.55 10.61
CA LYS A 6 5.29 -20.25 10.78
C LYS A 6 5.40 -19.37 12.04
N ASN A 7 6.00 -19.88 13.09
CA ASN A 7 6.27 -19.07 14.27
C ASN A 7 7.17 -17.91 13.85
N LEU A 8 6.66 -16.69 14.03
CA LEU A 8 7.42 -15.47 13.73
C LEU A 8 8.67 -15.46 14.63
N THR A 9 9.82 -15.15 14.04
CA THR A 9 11.05 -14.94 14.81
C THR A 9 10.92 -13.66 15.65
N VAL A 10 11.65 -13.60 16.78
CA VAL A 10 11.64 -12.41 17.65
C VAL A 10 11.99 -11.14 16.87
N GLY A 11 12.93 -11.25 15.93
CA GLY A 11 13.31 -10.13 15.06
C GLY A 11 12.17 -9.65 14.14
N GLU A 12 11.38 -10.57 13.59
CA GLU A 12 10.22 -10.22 12.77
C GLU A 12 9.12 -9.53 13.60
N ILE A 13 8.92 -9.96 14.84
CA ILE A 13 7.98 -9.34 15.77
C ILE A 13 8.45 -7.92 16.11
N LEU A 14 9.71 -7.73 16.47
CA LEU A 14 10.27 -6.42 16.81
C LEU A 14 10.18 -5.47 15.61
N LYS A 15 10.57 -5.91 14.42
CA LYS A 15 10.44 -5.15 13.18
C LYS A 15 9.01 -4.71 12.94
N ARG A 16 8.05 -5.60 13.14
CA ARG A 16 6.62 -5.32 12.98
C ARG A 16 6.17 -4.18 13.90
N PHE A 17 6.47 -4.25 15.19
CA PHE A 17 6.06 -3.23 16.16
C PHE A 17 6.74 -1.88 15.89
N ILE A 18 8.01 -1.86 15.50
CA ILE A 18 8.72 -0.63 15.12
C ILE A 18 8.00 0.07 13.95
N PHE A 19 7.72 -0.65 12.88
CA PHE A 19 7.06 -0.05 11.71
C PHE A 19 5.61 0.36 11.98
N ILE A 20 4.87 -0.38 12.82
CA ILE A 20 3.53 0.03 13.26
C ILE A 20 3.61 1.31 14.09
N THR A 21 4.59 1.44 14.98
CA THR A 21 4.80 2.68 15.75
C THR A 21 5.09 3.86 14.83
N ILE A 22 6.03 3.70 13.89
CA ILE A 22 6.36 4.75 12.92
C ILE A 22 5.14 5.14 12.11
N GLY A 23 4.37 4.16 11.60
CA GLY A 23 3.18 4.40 10.82
C GLY A 23 2.08 5.11 11.61
N ALA A 24 1.84 4.71 12.86
CA ALA A 24 0.85 5.36 13.72
C ALA A 24 1.25 6.81 14.09
N ILE A 25 2.53 7.08 14.32
CA ILE A 25 3.03 8.45 14.56
C ILE A 25 2.89 9.29 13.28
N LEU A 26 3.23 8.76 12.10
CA LEU A 26 3.04 9.47 10.84
C LEU A 26 1.56 9.81 10.61
N MET A 27 0.64 8.89 10.88
CA MET A 27 -0.80 9.18 10.81
C MET A 27 -1.21 10.27 11.79
N ALA A 28 -0.73 10.22 13.04
CA ALA A 28 -1.01 11.27 14.03
C ALA A 28 -0.52 12.64 13.57
N VAL A 29 0.69 12.72 13.01
CA VAL A 29 1.25 13.94 12.42
C VAL A 29 0.39 14.43 11.24
N ALA A 30 -0.04 13.54 10.36
CA ALA A 30 -0.91 13.90 9.25
C ALA A 30 -2.23 14.51 9.74
N LEU A 31 -2.86 13.91 10.75
CA LEU A 31 -4.12 14.37 11.32
C LEU A 31 -3.96 15.71 12.06
N GLU A 32 -3.11 15.77 13.07
CA GLU A 32 -3.06 16.89 14.01
C GLU A 32 -2.27 18.11 13.49
N ILE A 33 -1.30 17.90 12.60
CA ILE A 33 -0.43 18.98 12.12
C ILE A 33 -0.84 19.50 10.73
N PHE A 34 -1.51 18.67 9.92
CA PHE A 34 -1.89 19.07 8.55
C PHE A 34 -3.41 19.15 8.37
N LEU A 35 -4.15 18.07 8.67
CA LEU A 35 -5.53 17.93 8.21
C LEU A 35 -6.52 18.62 9.14
N VAL A 36 -6.57 18.25 10.42
CA VAL A 36 -7.55 18.77 11.39
C VAL A 36 -7.51 20.30 11.53
N PRO A 37 -6.33 20.96 11.64
CA PRO A 37 -6.27 22.42 11.75
C PRO A 37 -6.78 23.15 10.51
N ASN A 38 -6.76 22.49 9.35
CA ASN A 38 -7.23 23.04 8.08
C ASN A 38 -8.67 22.63 7.73
N GLU A 39 -9.41 22.04 8.68
CA GLU A 39 -10.79 21.54 8.50
C GLU A 39 -10.90 20.48 7.36
N ILE A 40 -9.83 19.75 7.14
CA ILE A 40 -9.78 18.64 6.20
C ILE A 40 -10.05 17.37 7.00
N ILE A 41 -11.07 16.63 6.58
CA ILE A 41 -11.54 15.45 7.31
C ILE A 41 -10.88 14.22 6.68
N ASP A 42 -10.40 13.32 7.50
CA ASP A 42 -10.05 11.98 7.09
C ASP A 42 -11.32 11.14 6.90
N GLY A 43 -11.19 10.04 6.19
CA GLY A 43 -12.30 9.11 6.00
C GLY A 43 -12.54 8.20 7.19
N GLY A 44 -13.50 7.31 7.03
CA GLY A 44 -13.71 6.20 7.94
C GLY A 44 -14.17 6.59 9.33
N ILE A 45 -13.81 5.75 10.28
CA ILE A 45 -14.05 5.98 11.72
C ILE A 45 -13.25 7.16 12.23
N THR A 46 -12.07 7.38 11.68
CA THR A 46 -11.26 8.56 11.98
C THR A 46 -12.03 9.84 11.65
N GLY A 47 -12.67 9.93 10.49
CA GLY A 47 -13.52 11.06 10.11
C GLY A 47 -14.68 11.28 11.08
N ILE A 48 -15.37 10.21 11.46
CA ILE A 48 -16.43 10.27 12.48
C ILE A 48 -15.86 10.77 13.83
N SER A 49 -14.67 10.31 14.19
CA SER A 49 -13.98 10.72 15.43
C SER A 49 -13.61 12.20 15.41
N ILE A 50 -13.18 12.74 14.26
CA ILE A 50 -12.90 14.17 14.07
C ILE A 50 -14.17 14.99 14.25
N VAL A 51 -15.28 14.59 13.61
CA VAL A 51 -16.57 15.27 13.77
C VAL A 51 -17.02 15.29 15.25
N LEU A 52 -16.93 14.15 15.93
CA LEU A 52 -17.30 14.06 17.33
C LEU A 52 -16.40 14.90 18.25
N SER A 53 -15.10 14.94 17.99
CA SER A 53 -14.17 15.76 18.77
C SER A 53 -14.37 17.26 18.54
N SER A 54 -14.86 17.68 17.36
CA SER A 54 -15.13 19.08 17.07
C SER A 54 -16.40 19.63 17.77
N ILE A 55 -17.36 18.75 18.07
CA ILE A 55 -18.62 19.13 18.72
C ILE A 55 -18.67 18.79 20.22
N THR A 56 -17.61 18.18 20.76
CA THR A 56 -17.52 17.81 22.18
C THR A 56 -16.16 18.23 22.77
N PRO A 57 -16.04 18.41 24.09
CA PRO A 57 -14.77 18.74 24.75
C PRO A 57 -13.83 17.51 24.88
N ILE A 58 -14.10 16.41 24.19
CA ILE A 58 -13.34 15.16 24.28
C ILE A 58 -12.31 15.10 23.15
N ASN A 59 -11.07 14.73 23.51
CA ASN A 59 -9.97 14.63 22.55
C ASN A 59 -10.20 13.56 21.47
N LEU A 60 -9.73 13.85 20.27
CA LEU A 60 -9.77 12.95 19.11
C LEU A 60 -9.24 11.54 19.44
N GLY A 61 -8.13 11.46 20.19
CA GLY A 61 -7.52 10.16 20.55
C GLY A 61 -8.46 9.24 21.34
N VAL A 62 -9.34 9.79 22.18
CA VAL A 62 -10.33 9.01 22.94
C VAL A 62 -11.37 8.41 22.00
N PHE A 63 -11.88 9.19 21.05
CA PHE A 63 -12.85 8.70 20.06
C PHE A 63 -12.21 7.66 19.14
N LEU A 64 -10.99 7.90 18.66
CA LEU A 64 -10.24 6.93 17.86
C LEU A 64 -10.12 5.57 18.57
N PHE A 65 -9.83 5.58 19.86
CA PHE A 65 -9.74 4.33 20.61
C PHE A 65 -11.09 3.64 20.78
N ILE A 66 -12.10 4.35 21.28
CA ILE A 66 -13.39 3.75 21.66
C ILE A 66 -14.16 3.23 20.43
N ILE A 67 -14.24 4.04 19.37
CA ILE A 67 -15.06 3.70 18.19
C ILE A 67 -14.41 2.55 17.38
N ASN A 68 -13.10 2.40 17.45
CA ASN A 68 -12.40 1.30 16.77
C ASN A 68 -12.52 -0.07 17.47
N LEU A 69 -12.91 -0.13 18.77
CA LEU A 69 -13.02 -1.40 19.52
C LEU A 69 -13.92 -2.46 18.86
N PRO A 70 -15.13 -2.12 18.37
CA PRO A 70 -15.98 -3.11 17.69
C PRO A 70 -15.33 -3.72 16.45
N PHE A 71 -14.63 -2.91 15.67
CA PHE A 71 -13.94 -3.35 14.46
C PHE A 71 -12.71 -4.20 14.77
N LEU A 72 -12.03 -3.92 15.87
CA LEU A 72 -10.96 -4.77 16.39
C LEU A 72 -11.45 -6.19 16.68
N PHE A 73 -12.67 -6.33 17.23
CA PHE A 73 -13.28 -7.63 17.47
C PHE A 73 -13.58 -8.37 16.16
N ILE A 74 -14.04 -7.66 15.13
CA ILE A 74 -14.22 -8.22 13.77
C ILE A 74 -12.87 -8.70 13.22
N GLY A 75 -11.82 -7.86 13.30
CA GLY A 75 -10.47 -8.20 12.89
C GLY A 75 -9.92 -9.44 13.62
N TYR A 76 -10.15 -9.54 14.92
CA TYR A 76 -9.78 -10.72 15.71
C TYR A 76 -10.41 -12.01 15.19
N LYS A 77 -11.72 -11.99 14.89
CA LYS A 77 -12.45 -13.16 14.40
C LYS A 77 -12.13 -13.53 12.96
N GLN A 78 -11.97 -12.54 12.08
CA GLN A 78 -11.90 -12.75 10.63
C GLN A 78 -10.46 -12.86 10.11
N ILE A 79 -9.52 -12.15 10.72
CA ILE A 79 -8.12 -12.10 10.26
C ILE A 79 -7.24 -12.93 11.21
N GLY A 80 -7.40 -12.74 12.52
CA GLY A 80 -6.70 -13.53 13.51
C GLY A 80 -6.05 -12.72 14.65
N LYS A 81 -5.57 -13.47 15.67
CA LYS A 81 -5.06 -12.89 16.93
C LYS A 81 -3.89 -11.93 16.72
N THR A 82 -2.92 -12.31 15.88
CA THR A 82 -1.71 -11.50 15.65
C THR A 82 -2.04 -10.16 15.01
N PHE A 83 -2.97 -10.14 14.06
CA PHE A 83 -3.48 -8.91 13.45
C PHE A 83 -4.17 -8.02 14.49
N ALA A 84 -5.07 -8.59 15.30
CA ALA A 84 -5.82 -7.85 16.29
C ALA A 84 -4.92 -7.20 17.35
N PHE A 85 -3.89 -7.92 17.84
CA PHE A 85 -2.91 -7.34 18.78
C PHE A 85 -2.10 -6.21 18.14
N SER A 86 -1.68 -6.38 16.90
CA SER A 86 -0.95 -5.32 16.17
C SER A 86 -1.80 -4.09 15.94
N THR A 87 -3.07 -4.29 15.59
CA THR A 87 -4.05 -3.22 15.38
C THR A 87 -4.35 -2.50 16.71
N LEU A 88 -4.62 -3.23 17.78
CA LEU A 88 -4.83 -2.65 19.10
C LEU A 88 -3.63 -1.79 19.50
N TYR A 89 -2.41 -2.31 19.37
CA TYR A 89 -1.19 -1.57 19.65
C TYR A 89 -1.09 -0.30 18.80
N GLY A 90 -1.32 -0.39 17.49
CA GLY A 90 -1.27 0.75 16.57
C GLY A 90 -2.30 1.82 16.93
N ILE A 91 -3.55 1.44 17.26
CA ILE A 91 -4.60 2.36 17.70
C ILE A 91 -4.23 3.05 19.01
N VAL A 92 -3.64 2.33 19.98
CA VAL A 92 -3.18 2.94 21.23
C VAL A 92 -2.07 3.96 20.97
N VAL A 93 -1.07 3.61 20.13
CA VAL A 93 0.01 4.54 19.75
C VAL A 93 -0.56 5.76 19.05
N LEU A 94 -1.46 5.57 18.08
CA LEU A 94 -2.13 6.66 17.37
C LEU A 94 -2.89 7.58 18.33
N SER A 95 -3.72 7.01 19.22
CA SER A 95 -4.53 7.76 20.18
C SER A 95 -3.68 8.60 21.16
N VAL A 96 -2.58 8.03 21.61
CA VAL A 96 -1.61 8.73 22.46
C VAL A 96 -0.90 9.82 21.68
N ALA A 97 -0.41 9.52 20.48
CA ALA A 97 0.31 10.48 19.66
C ALA A 97 -0.58 11.67 19.25
N THR A 98 -1.83 11.45 18.83
CA THR A 98 -2.78 12.53 18.52
C THR A 98 -3.06 13.40 19.73
N THR A 99 -3.22 12.82 20.93
CA THR A 99 -3.41 13.59 22.17
C THR A 99 -2.22 14.51 22.48
N PHE A 100 -1.00 14.03 22.30
CA PHE A 100 0.21 14.85 22.50
C PHE A 100 0.39 15.91 21.42
N LEU A 101 0.11 15.59 20.17
CA LEU A 101 0.28 16.50 19.03
C LEU A 101 -0.83 17.57 18.94
N HIS A 102 -1.95 17.40 19.63
CA HIS A 102 -3.07 18.34 19.62
C HIS A 102 -2.70 19.78 20.04
N HIS A 103 -1.64 19.95 20.81
CA HIS A 103 -1.15 21.25 21.27
C HIS A 103 -0.02 21.82 20.39
N VAL A 104 0.32 21.14 19.31
CA VAL A 104 1.36 21.58 18.38
C VAL A 104 0.75 22.44 17.28
N ASP A 105 1.36 23.58 17.00
CA ASP A 105 0.90 24.46 15.93
C ASP A 105 0.91 23.76 14.57
N PRO A 106 -0.06 24.08 13.70
CA PRO A 106 -0.13 23.51 12.35
C PRO A 106 1.11 23.89 11.55
N PHE A 107 1.61 22.96 10.75
CA PHE A 107 2.77 23.21 9.88
C PHE A 107 2.48 24.27 8.82
N THR A 108 1.24 24.33 8.34
CA THR A 108 0.77 25.29 7.34
C THR A 108 -0.72 25.56 7.50
N ASN A 109 -1.12 26.79 7.20
CA ASN A 109 -2.53 27.20 7.12
C ASN A 109 -3.04 27.22 5.65
N GLU A 110 -2.18 26.88 4.69
CA GLU A 110 -2.53 26.80 3.28
C GLU A 110 -3.17 25.44 2.99
N LYS A 111 -4.49 25.43 2.74
CA LYS A 111 -5.30 24.20 2.55
C LYS A 111 -4.71 23.27 1.47
N ILE A 112 -4.18 23.80 0.37
CA ILE A 112 -3.59 22.98 -0.71
C ILE A 112 -2.34 22.25 -0.22
N LEU A 113 -1.46 22.93 0.51
CA LEU A 113 -0.26 22.30 1.08
C LEU A 113 -0.63 21.26 2.14
N ALA A 114 -1.61 21.57 2.99
CA ALA A 114 -2.12 20.63 3.98
C ALA A 114 -2.69 19.36 3.33
N VAL A 115 -3.46 19.49 2.25
CA VAL A 115 -4.00 18.37 1.45
C VAL A 115 -2.87 17.50 0.88
N LEU A 116 -1.89 18.13 0.23
CA LEU A 116 -0.81 17.40 -0.45
C LEU A 116 0.07 16.66 0.57
N PHE A 117 0.64 17.39 1.52
CA PHE A 117 1.58 16.81 2.49
C PHE A 117 0.85 15.96 3.53
N GLY A 118 -0.32 16.40 3.99
CA GLY A 118 -1.16 15.61 4.90
C GLY A 118 -1.57 14.28 4.26
N GLY A 119 -2.04 14.29 3.01
CA GLY A 119 -2.38 13.07 2.27
C GLY A 119 -1.18 12.15 2.04
N LEU A 120 0.00 12.69 1.69
CA LEU A 120 1.23 11.91 1.54
C LEU A 120 1.63 11.23 2.85
N VAL A 121 1.70 11.97 3.95
CA VAL A 121 2.11 11.46 5.26
C VAL A 121 1.09 10.47 5.80
N LEU A 122 -0.21 10.75 5.61
CA LEU A 122 -1.31 9.83 5.96
C LEU A 122 -1.16 8.49 5.24
N GLY A 123 -1.01 8.53 3.92
CA GLY A 123 -0.87 7.33 3.10
C GLY A 123 0.39 6.51 3.43
N LEU A 124 1.52 7.17 3.74
CA LEU A 124 2.73 6.50 4.22
C LEU A 124 2.49 5.82 5.57
N GLY A 125 1.85 6.53 6.52
CA GLY A 125 1.59 6.02 7.86
C GLY A 125 0.69 4.79 7.84
N VAL A 126 -0.49 4.93 7.23
CA VAL A 126 -1.48 3.85 7.12
C VAL A 126 -0.92 2.68 6.30
N GLY A 127 -0.29 2.97 5.17
CA GLY A 127 0.32 1.95 4.31
C GLY A 127 1.37 1.10 5.05
N LEU A 128 2.22 1.72 5.87
CA LEU A 128 3.19 1.01 6.70
C LEU A 128 2.51 0.07 7.69
N VAL A 129 1.49 0.54 8.40
CA VAL A 129 0.78 -0.28 9.39
C VAL A 129 0.11 -1.48 8.74
N ILE A 130 -0.57 -1.28 7.60
CA ILE A 130 -1.22 -2.37 6.85
C ILE A 130 -0.17 -3.37 6.33
N ARG A 131 0.92 -2.90 5.76
CA ARG A 131 2.02 -3.75 5.23
C ARG A 131 2.61 -4.65 6.32
N TYR A 132 2.72 -4.14 7.54
CA TYR A 132 3.23 -4.90 8.67
C TYR A 132 2.12 -5.60 9.47
N GLY A 133 0.92 -5.71 8.89
CA GLY A 133 -0.16 -6.57 9.36
C GLY A 133 -0.92 -6.02 10.57
N GLY A 134 -1.14 -4.71 10.59
CA GLY A 134 -2.06 -4.00 11.48
C GLY A 134 -3.08 -3.20 10.69
N ALA A 135 -3.88 -2.40 11.41
CA ALA A 135 -4.75 -1.36 10.90
C ALA A 135 -4.85 -0.26 11.96
N LEU A 136 -5.21 0.95 11.58
CA LEU A 136 -5.39 2.09 12.50
C LEU A 136 -6.83 2.55 12.56
N ASP A 137 -7.66 2.12 11.59
CA ASP A 137 -9.05 2.50 11.45
C ASP A 137 -9.93 1.27 11.15
N GLY A 138 -11.17 1.28 11.62
CA GLY A 138 -12.10 0.18 11.42
C GLY A 138 -12.49 -0.02 9.96
N THR A 139 -12.53 1.04 9.15
CA THR A 139 -12.79 0.92 7.71
C THR A 139 -11.65 0.23 7.00
N GLU A 140 -10.40 0.40 7.45
CA GLU A 140 -9.23 -0.36 6.94
C GLU A 140 -9.39 -1.86 7.20
N ILE A 141 -9.90 -2.26 8.38
CA ILE A 141 -10.17 -3.67 8.70
C ILE A 141 -11.18 -4.25 7.71
N VAL A 142 -12.27 -3.52 7.46
CA VAL A 142 -13.29 -3.92 6.48
C VAL A 142 -12.67 -3.98 5.08
N ALA A 143 -11.88 -2.98 4.69
CA ALA A 143 -11.25 -2.94 3.38
C ALA A 143 -10.24 -4.07 3.16
N ILE A 144 -9.43 -4.42 4.18
CA ILE A 144 -8.51 -5.56 4.13
C ILE A 144 -9.28 -6.89 3.89
N LEU A 145 -10.43 -7.04 4.53
CA LEU A 145 -11.27 -8.23 4.33
C LEU A 145 -11.87 -8.28 2.92
N LEU A 146 -12.37 -7.13 2.43
CA LEU A 146 -12.96 -7.01 1.09
C LEU A 146 -11.89 -7.13 -0.01
N SER A 147 -10.68 -6.59 0.19
CA SER A 147 -9.56 -6.66 -0.76
C SER A 147 -9.24 -8.11 -1.15
N LYS A 148 -9.21 -9.00 -0.16
CA LYS A 148 -9.00 -10.45 -0.39
C LYS A 148 -10.10 -11.08 -1.22
N LYS A 149 -11.34 -10.59 -1.11
CA LYS A 149 -12.52 -11.14 -1.81
C LYS A 149 -12.68 -10.53 -3.20
N LEU A 150 -12.50 -9.22 -3.32
CA LEU A 150 -12.73 -8.45 -4.55
C LEU A 150 -11.48 -8.34 -5.44
N ARG A 151 -10.31 -8.69 -4.94
CA ARG A 151 -9.01 -8.55 -5.62
C ARG A 151 -8.72 -7.10 -6.06
N MET A 152 -9.11 -6.15 -5.21
CA MET A 152 -8.87 -4.72 -5.40
C MET A 152 -7.86 -4.23 -4.36
N PRO A 153 -7.03 -3.20 -4.67
CA PRO A 153 -6.18 -2.53 -3.70
C PRO A 153 -6.97 -2.01 -2.49
N VAL A 154 -6.35 -2.06 -1.32
CA VAL A 154 -7.00 -1.67 -0.06
C VAL A 154 -7.42 -0.20 -0.09
N GLY A 155 -6.54 0.69 -0.57
CA GLY A 155 -6.81 2.13 -0.67
C GLY A 155 -8.01 2.45 -1.57
N GLN A 156 -8.18 1.74 -2.68
CA GLN A 156 -9.34 1.92 -3.56
C GLN A 156 -10.66 1.55 -2.85
N ILE A 157 -10.66 0.47 -2.07
CA ILE A 157 -11.86 0.04 -1.34
C ILE A 157 -12.21 1.05 -0.26
N ILE A 158 -11.21 1.53 0.50
CA ILE A 158 -11.43 2.54 1.52
C ILE A 158 -11.94 3.84 0.88
N MET A 159 -11.40 4.24 -0.26
CA MET A 159 -11.87 5.42 -0.99
C MET A 159 -13.35 5.31 -1.36
N ILE A 160 -13.81 4.15 -1.84
CA ILE A 160 -15.23 3.91 -2.16
C ILE A 160 -16.10 4.05 -0.91
N ILE A 161 -15.68 3.45 0.21
CA ILE A 161 -16.40 3.56 1.49
C ILE A 161 -16.48 5.02 1.94
N ASN A 162 -15.39 5.76 1.80
CA ASN A 162 -15.27 7.13 2.28
C ASN A 162 -16.06 8.15 1.47
N VAL A 163 -16.43 7.86 0.22
CA VAL A 163 -17.28 8.76 -0.57
C VAL A 163 -18.55 9.13 0.19
N PHE A 164 -19.21 8.17 0.82
CA PHE A 164 -20.42 8.42 1.60
C PHE A 164 -20.13 9.26 2.86
N ILE A 165 -18.97 9.06 3.48
CA ILE A 165 -18.55 9.83 4.68
C ILE A 165 -18.26 11.28 4.27
N PHE A 166 -17.55 11.49 3.16
CA PHE A 166 -17.23 12.83 2.69
C PHE A 166 -18.47 13.61 2.23
N ILE A 167 -19.48 12.94 1.65
CA ILE A 167 -20.76 13.58 1.32
C ILE A 167 -21.44 14.08 2.62
N THR A 168 -21.51 13.24 3.66
CA THR A 168 -22.11 13.65 4.94
C THR A 168 -21.31 14.76 5.64
N ALA A 169 -19.97 14.68 5.57
CA ALA A 169 -19.09 15.72 6.08
C ALA A 169 -19.28 17.08 5.38
N GLY A 170 -19.57 17.07 4.07
CA GLY A 170 -19.88 18.28 3.32
C GLY A 170 -21.10 19.06 3.83
N PHE A 171 -22.07 18.38 4.43
CA PHE A 171 -23.20 19.05 5.08
C PHE A 171 -22.83 19.70 6.43
N VAL A 172 -21.78 19.21 7.11
CA VAL A 172 -21.35 19.71 8.43
C VAL A 172 -20.29 20.81 8.31
N PHE A 173 -19.28 20.61 7.47
CA PHE A 173 -18.11 21.49 7.34
C PHE A 173 -18.09 22.32 6.05
N GLY A 174 -19.09 22.15 5.18
CA GLY A 174 -19.17 22.82 3.91
C GLY A 174 -18.54 22.04 2.74
N ALA A 175 -18.97 22.39 1.52
CA ALA A 175 -18.60 21.70 0.29
C ALA A 175 -17.08 21.77 0.01
N ASP A 176 -16.45 22.91 0.29
CA ASP A 176 -15.00 23.10 0.06
C ASP A 176 -14.16 22.14 0.90
N SER A 177 -14.49 22.01 2.20
CA SER A 177 -13.79 21.09 3.11
C SER A 177 -13.98 19.62 2.68
N ALA A 178 -15.16 19.25 2.20
CA ALA A 178 -15.41 17.93 1.64
C ALA A 178 -14.59 17.67 0.36
N MET A 179 -14.49 18.64 -0.54
CA MET A 179 -13.66 18.52 -1.75
C MET A 179 -12.18 18.37 -1.45
N TYR A 180 -11.65 19.18 -0.50
CA TYR A 180 -10.28 19.05 -0.03
C TYR A 180 -10.02 17.69 0.64
N SER A 181 -10.98 17.19 1.41
CA SER A 181 -10.90 15.87 2.07
C SER A 181 -10.85 14.73 1.06
N ILE A 182 -11.71 14.76 0.02
CA ILE A 182 -11.69 13.78 -1.08
C ILE A 182 -10.32 13.80 -1.77
N PHE A 183 -9.78 14.98 -2.05
CA PHE A 183 -8.50 15.12 -2.74
C PHE A 183 -7.31 14.65 -1.87
N SER A 184 -7.29 15.01 -0.59
CA SER A 184 -6.29 14.52 0.35
C SER A 184 -6.32 12.99 0.45
N TYR A 185 -7.53 12.43 0.58
CA TYR A 185 -7.69 10.99 0.69
C TYR A 185 -7.32 10.24 -0.60
N TYR A 186 -7.58 10.83 -1.76
CA TYR A 186 -7.13 10.27 -3.04
C TYR A 186 -5.61 10.12 -3.08
N ILE A 187 -4.87 11.15 -2.64
CA ILE A 187 -3.41 11.10 -2.51
C ILE A 187 -3.00 10.03 -1.52
N ALA A 188 -3.62 10.03 -0.33
CA ALA A 188 -3.34 9.04 0.71
C ALA A 188 -3.57 7.61 0.23
N ALA A 189 -4.68 7.32 -0.46
CA ALA A 189 -5.00 6.01 -1.00
C ALA A 189 -3.94 5.53 -2.01
N LYS A 190 -3.48 6.42 -2.90
CA LYS A 190 -2.43 6.08 -3.88
C LYS A 190 -1.09 5.78 -3.21
N VAL A 191 -0.70 6.58 -2.23
CA VAL A 191 0.54 6.36 -1.48
C VAL A 191 0.44 5.08 -0.65
N MET A 192 -0.72 4.87 0.01
CA MET A 192 -1.00 3.65 0.77
C MET A 192 -0.85 2.40 -0.09
N ASP A 193 -1.48 2.36 -1.26
CA ASP A 193 -1.40 1.21 -2.16
C ASP A 193 0.04 0.93 -2.58
N ILE A 194 0.83 1.96 -2.93
CA ILE A 194 2.26 1.83 -3.25
C ILE A 194 3.05 1.25 -2.07
N VAL A 195 2.76 1.70 -0.85
CA VAL A 195 3.46 1.22 0.35
C VAL A 195 3.06 -0.21 0.70
N VAL A 196 1.77 -0.54 0.59
CA VAL A 196 1.23 -1.88 0.90
C VAL A 196 1.73 -2.92 -0.10
N GLU A 197 1.59 -2.64 -1.39
CA GLU A 197 2.03 -3.53 -2.47
C GLU A 197 3.56 -3.59 -2.54
N GLY A 198 4.22 -2.49 -2.21
CA GLY A 198 5.67 -2.33 -2.30
C GLY A 198 6.11 -1.98 -3.72
N LEU A 199 7.43 -1.81 -3.86
CA LEU A 199 8.07 -1.60 -5.17
C LEU A 199 8.28 -2.91 -5.93
N ASP A 200 7.90 -4.04 -5.34
CA ASP A 200 8.09 -5.39 -5.89
C ASP A 200 6.96 -5.77 -6.90
N GLU A 201 6.48 -4.78 -7.68
CA GLU A 201 5.55 -5.10 -8.77
C GLU A 201 6.21 -6.10 -9.72
N SER A 202 5.59 -7.27 -9.83
CA SER A 202 6.00 -8.28 -10.82
C SER A 202 5.63 -7.81 -12.22
N LYS A 203 6.58 -7.95 -13.14
CA LYS A 203 6.39 -7.65 -14.56
C LYS A 203 6.67 -8.92 -15.36
N SER A 204 5.78 -9.28 -16.27
CA SER A 204 6.09 -10.25 -17.29
C SER A 204 6.79 -9.58 -18.46
N VAL A 205 7.83 -10.21 -18.94
CA VAL A 205 8.58 -9.73 -20.10
C VAL A 205 8.56 -10.79 -21.15
N THR A 206 8.19 -10.38 -22.36
CA THR A 206 8.30 -11.19 -23.58
C THR A 206 9.37 -10.56 -24.47
N ILE A 207 10.35 -11.36 -24.90
CA ILE A 207 11.44 -10.91 -25.76
C ILE A 207 11.41 -11.75 -27.02
N ILE A 208 11.52 -11.09 -28.16
CA ILE A 208 11.63 -11.71 -29.49
C ILE A 208 12.93 -11.22 -30.12
N SER A 209 13.81 -12.17 -30.44
CA SER A 209 15.11 -11.90 -31.03
C SER A 209 15.61 -13.19 -31.76
N ASN A 210 16.48 -13.04 -32.71
CA ASN A 210 17.17 -14.19 -33.32
C ASN A 210 18.24 -14.78 -32.38
N GLU A 211 18.74 -13.96 -31.43
CA GLU A 211 19.73 -14.35 -30.43
C GLU A 211 19.08 -14.83 -29.12
N TYR A 212 17.93 -15.48 -29.20
CA TYR A 212 17.11 -15.84 -28.04
C TYR A 212 17.84 -16.74 -27.03
N GLU A 213 18.69 -17.69 -27.50
CA GLU A 213 19.45 -18.58 -26.60
C GLU A 213 20.47 -17.78 -25.76
N GLU A 214 21.24 -16.89 -26.40
CA GLU A 214 22.24 -16.08 -25.72
C GLU A 214 21.59 -15.10 -24.73
N ILE A 215 20.51 -14.45 -25.12
CA ILE A 215 19.73 -13.55 -24.26
C ILE A 215 19.17 -14.30 -23.05
N SER A 216 18.60 -15.49 -23.26
CA SER A 216 18.05 -16.32 -22.18
C SER A 216 19.13 -16.69 -21.17
N ASN A 217 20.30 -17.17 -21.64
CA ASN A 217 21.43 -17.53 -20.81
C ASN A 217 21.95 -16.29 -20.03
N ALA A 218 22.04 -15.15 -20.66
CA ALA A 218 22.47 -13.90 -20.03
C ALA A 218 21.47 -13.44 -18.93
N ILE A 219 20.16 -13.55 -19.16
CA ILE A 219 19.15 -13.26 -18.17
C ILE A 219 19.30 -14.18 -16.95
N MET A 220 19.45 -15.47 -17.16
CA MET A 220 19.64 -16.44 -16.08
C MET A 220 20.91 -16.17 -15.27
N GLN A 221 22.03 -15.87 -15.94
CA GLN A 221 23.31 -15.64 -15.27
C GLN A 221 23.42 -14.29 -14.58
N ARG A 222 22.96 -13.19 -15.22
CA ARG A 222 23.18 -11.84 -14.75
C ARG A 222 22.04 -11.31 -13.85
N LEU A 223 20.80 -11.79 -14.06
CA LEU A 223 19.64 -11.39 -13.24
C LEU A 223 19.22 -12.49 -12.25
N GLY A 224 19.68 -13.74 -12.41
CA GLY A 224 19.24 -14.85 -11.55
C GLY A 224 17.76 -15.21 -11.74
N ARG A 225 17.18 -14.88 -12.91
CA ARG A 225 15.77 -15.14 -13.23
C ARG A 225 15.65 -16.28 -14.24
N SER A 226 14.72 -17.19 -13.97
CA SER A 226 14.40 -18.25 -14.91
C SER A 226 13.66 -17.69 -16.12
N THR A 227 13.95 -18.25 -17.28
CA THR A 227 13.30 -17.96 -18.55
C THR A 227 12.53 -19.18 -19.04
N THR A 228 11.48 -18.94 -19.82
CA THR A 228 10.72 -19.99 -20.52
C THR A 228 10.74 -19.67 -22.01
N MET A 229 11.16 -20.64 -22.82
CA MET A 229 11.12 -20.53 -24.27
C MET A 229 9.74 -20.95 -24.76
N ILE A 230 9.15 -20.15 -25.64
CA ILE A 230 7.86 -20.39 -26.25
C ILE A 230 8.04 -20.43 -27.75
N TYR A 231 7.72 -21.56 -28.36
CA TYR A 231 7.75 -21.70 -29.82
C TYR A 231 6.77 -20.76 -30.49
N ALA A 232 7.23 -20.01 -31.45
CA ALA A 232 6.46 -19.01 -32.16
C ALA A 232 6.77 -19.03 -33.64
N LYS A 233 5.92 -18.40 -34.44
CA LYS A 233 6.12 -18.25 -35.88
C LYS A 233 5.96 -16.79 -36.28
N GLY A 234 6.92 -16.28 -37.03
CA GLY A 234 6.87 -14.93 -37.56
C GLY A 234 5.63 -14.73 -38.44
N GLY A 235 4.81 -13.74 -38.14
CA GLY A 235 3.59 -13.46 -38.92
C GLY A 235 3.89 -13.03 -40.36
N TYR A 236 4.98 -12.25 -40.53
CA TYR A 236 5.42 -11.76 -41.83
C TYR A 236 6.45 -12.70 -42.50
N SER A 237 7.53 -13.06 -41.81
CA SER A 237 8.60 -13.91 -42.34
C SER A 237 8.17 -15.36 -42.59
N LYS A 238 7.16 -15.83 -41.84
CA LYS A 238 6.73 -17.23 -41.80
C LYS A 238 7.80 -18.21 -41.27
N GLU A 239 8.87 -17.66 -40.71
CA GLU A 239 9.95 -18.43 -40.10
C GLU A 239 9.59 -18.82 -38.67
N ASP A 240 10.08 -20.00 -38.25
CA ASP A 240 9.95 -20.46 -36.89
C ASP A 240 10.97 -19.73 -36.01
N THR A 241 10.53 -19.29 -34.81
CA THR A 241 11.37 -18.58 -33.85
C THR A 241 10.97 -18.98 -32.44
N GLU A 242 11.75 -18.57 -31.45
CA GLU A 242 11.39 -18.74 -30.05
C GLU A 242 11.27 -17.39 -29.36
N MET A 243 10.23 -17.24 -28.53
CA MET A 243 10.04 -16.10 -27.66
C MET A 243 10.51 -16.45 -26.26
N ILE A 244 11.24 -15.54 -25.62
CA ILE A 244 11.62 -15.66 -24.22
C ILE A 244 10.52 -15.03 -23.36
N TYR A 245 10.00 -15.81 -22.43
CA TYR A 245 9.11 -15.31 -21.38
C TYR A 245 9.83 -15.37 -20.03
N CYS A 246 9.82 -14.28 -19.28
CA CYS A 246 10.32 -14.25 -17.90
C CYS A 246 9.51 -13.30 -17.03
N VAL A 247 9.56 -13.52 -15.73
CA VAL A 247 8.95 -12.62 -14.73
C VAL A 247 10.06 -12.01 -13.90
N ILE A 248 10.04 -10.68 -13.81
CA ILE A 248 11.03 -9.88 -13.11
C ILE A 248 10.33 -8.86 -12.19
N THR A 249 11.08 -8.21 -11.32
CA THR A 249 10.58 -7.07 -10.56
C THR A 249 10.72 -5.77 -11.36
N ARG A 250 9.95 -4.75 -11.00
CA ARG A 250 10.04 -3.41 -11.61
C ARG A 250 11.47 -2.83 -11.56
N LEU A 251 12.22 -3.11 -10.49
CA LEU A 251 13.59 -2.61 -10.32
C LEU A 251 14.58 -3.27 -11.30
N GLU A 252 14.28 -4.48 -11.76
CA GLU A 252 15.15 -5.23 -12.69
C GLU A 252 14.95 -4.87 -14.15
N ILE A 253 13.91 -4.09 -14.50
CA ILE A 253 13.61 -3.71 -15.89
C ILE A 253 14.80 -3.03 -16.57
N ALA A 254 15.43 -2.06 -15.90
CA ALA A 254 16.56 -1.33 -16.48
C ALA A 254 17.73 -2.28 -16.79
N LYS A 255 18.07 -3.14 -15.83
CA LYS A 255 19.14 -4.13 -16.00
C LYS A 255 18.83 -5.13 -17.09
N LEU A 256 17.58 -5.62 -17.17
CA LEU A 256 17.16 -6.53 -18.23
C LEU A 256 17.31 -5.88 -19.62
N LYS A 257 16.82 -4.65 -19.79
CA LYS A 257 16.95 -3.92 -21.06
C LYS A 257 18.41 -3.78 -21.48
N THR A 258 19.31 -3.45 -20.56
CA THR A 258 20.75 -3.36 -20.83
C THR A 258 21.31 -4.70 -21.30
N VAL A 259 21.01 -5.77 -20.58
CA VAL A 259 21.49 -7.13 -20.94
C VAL A 259 21.03 -7.55 -22.32
N VAL A 260 19.75 -7.31 -22.65
CA VAL A 260 19.21 -7.67 -23.98
C VAL A 260 19.83 -6.83 -25.09
N GLN A 261 19.94 -5.50 -24.88
CA GLN A 261 20.48 -4.57 -25.89
C GLN A 261 21.99 -4.72 -26.14
N GLU A 262 22.75 -5.25 -25.18
CA GLU A 262 24.14 -5.62 -25.37
C GLU A 262 24.32 -6.77 -26.38
N ILE A 263 23.35 -7.69 -26.45
CA ILE A 263 23.39 -8.86 -27.32
C ILE A 263 22.71 -8.54 -28.65
N ASP A 264 21.47 -8.03 -28.60
CA ASP A 264 20.70 -7.67 -29.80
C ASP A 264 20.01 -6.31 -29.60
N LYS A 265 20.50 -5.30 -30.32
CA LYS A 265 19.93 -3.94 -30.31
C LYS A 265 18.55 -3.86 -30.96
N ASN A 266 18.20 -4.83 -31.79
CA ASN A 266 16.94 -4.88 -32.51
C ASN A 266 15.92 -5.79 -31.83
N ALA A 267 16.26 -6.42 -30.69
CA ALA A 267 15.35 -7.28 -29.95
C ALA A 267 14.06 -6.52 -29.57
N PHE A 268 12.92 -7.14 -29.83
CA PHE A 268 11.63 -6.62 -29.40
C PHE A 268 11.34 -7.05 -27.96
N ILE A 269 11.12 -6.08 -27.08
CA ILE A 269 10.86 -6.32 -25.66
C ILE A 269 9.48 -5.76 -25.33
N SER A 270 8.54 -6.61 -24.90
CA SER A 270 7.24 -6.24 -24.37
C SER A 270 7.19 -6.48 -22.86
N ILE A 271 6.73 -5.49 -22.10
CA ILE A 271 6.66 -5.55 -20.63
C ILE A 271 5.22 -5.29 -20.22
N GLN A 272 4.65 -6.18 -19.40
CA GLN A 272 3.28 -6.10 -18.93
C GLN A 272 3.21 -6.21 -17.41
N ASN A 273 2.18 -5.61 -16.81
CA ASN A 273 1.91 -5.77 -15.39
C ASN A 273 1.36 -7.17 -15.11
N VAL A 274 1.87 -7.81 -14.07
CA VAL A 274 1.35 -9.08 -13.58
C VAL A 274 0.62 -8.81 -12.28
N ALA A 275 -0.64 -9.21 -12.20
CA ALA A 275 -1.46 -8.96 -11.02
C ALA A 275 -1.00 -9.78 -9.80
N ASP A 276 -0.53 -11.02 -10.02
CA ASP A 276 -0.01 -11.90 -8.96
C ASP A 276 0.85 -13.02 -9.57
N VAL A 277 1.84 -13.48 -8.83
CA VAL A 277 2.71 -14.60 -9.22
C VAL A 277 2.76 -15.61 -8.08
N LEU A 278 2.25 -16.81 -8.34
CA LEU A 278 2.25 -17.90 -7.38
C LEU A 278 3.18 -19.03 -7.85
N GLY A 279 4.14 -19.38 -7.03
CA GLY A 279 5.11 -20.45 -7.32
C GLY A 279 6.37 -19.95 -8.01
N GLY A 280 7.30 -20.87 -8.31
CA GLY A 280 8.59 -20.54 -8.88
C GLY A 280 9.62 -20.06 -7.84
N SER A 281 10.89 -20.07 -8.23
CA SER A 281 11.99 -19.54 -7.42
C SER A 281 12.09 -18.02 -7.60
N MET A 282 11.11 -17.29 -7.07
CA MET A 282 11.23 -15.84 -6.86
C MET A 282 12.05 -15.54 -5.59
N ALA A 283 12.98 -16.43 -5.23
CA ALA A 283 13.92 -16.19 -4.14
C ALA A 283 14.70 -14.91 -4.47
N LYS A 284 14.62 -13.95 -3.53
CA LYS A 284 15.46 -12.76 -3.53
C LYS A 284 16.91 -13.22 -3.71
N SER A 285 17.50 -12.98 -4.88
CA SER A 285 18.94 -12.95 -4.94
C SER A 285 19.36 -11.74 -4.13
N ASP A 286 20.03 -11.96 -3.00
CA ASP A 286 20.69 -10.90 -2.28
C ASP A 286 21.58 -10.17 -3.28
N ILE A 287 21.27 -8.90 -3.50
CA ILE A 287 22.09 -8.01 -4.33
C ILE A 287 23.33 -7.73 -3.50
N HIS A 288 24.42 -8.43 -3.83
CA HIS A 288 25.77 -8.08 -3.40
C HIS A 288 26.33 -6.97 -4.26
#